data_ae77dc3fe8ebafd67f9e5910420b2059
#
_entry.id   ae77dc3fe8ebafd67f9e5910420b2059
#
_cell.length_a   1.000
_cell.length_b   1.000
_cell.length_c   1.000
_cell.angle_alpha   90.00
_cell.angle_beta   90.00
_cell.angle_gamma   90.00
#
_symmetry.space_group_name_H-M   'P 1'
#
loop_
_entity.id
_entity.type
_entity.pdbx_description
1 polymer ?
#
loop_
_entity_poly.entity_id
_entity_poly.type
_entity_poly.pdbx_seq_one_letter_code
_entity_poly.pdbx_strand_id
1 'polypeptide(L)'
;MVKYLFLWFAAGLWWLTDLVLKPKHLSCDKIFRMEARLGRFNREAYERTDKQKFTVLSDFGYLLSCELLEPERAGDKLAILCHGFSHSKYGSLIYAELFLRLGYRVVIYDHRNHGLSGKAYTSMGYFEKYDLKKIVDWCCNRFGPETKMITHGESMGGATVILHSEIDSRIRCVISDCAYSDLKELLKHQLKTYYHLPKLLIPLESLITYLRAGFWYRDVSPIKVVSRIDTPILFIHGKKDCFVPATMAKQMYDCKKDKKALYLVAGAAHAQSCLKNRAGYAKRVDEFLQKYNP
;
A
#
# COMPACT_ATOMS: atom_id res chain seq x y z
N MET A 1 -22.78 24.25 30.52
CA MET A 1 -22.42 24.58 29.13
C MET A 1 -21.00 24.16 28.76
N VAL A 2 -19.93 24.57 29.46
CA VAL A 2 -18.52 24.23 29.16
C VAL A 2 -18.23 22.73 29.13
N LYS A 3 -18.79 21.93 30.09
CA LYS A 3 -18.61 20.46 30.11
C LYS A 3 -19.15 19.77 28.86
N TYR A 4 -20.27 20.19 28.32
CA TYR A 4 -20.84 19.61 27.10
C TYR A 4 -20.01 19.98 25.86
N LEU A 5 -19.52 21.21 25.79
CA LEU A 5 -18.63 21.64 24.69
C LEU A 5 -17.35 20.81 24.64
N PHE A 6 -16.74 20.54 25.82
CA PHE A 6 -15.56 19.70 25.93
C PHE A 6 -15.85 18.25 25.50
N LEU A 7 -16.98 17.68 25.90
CA LEU A 7 -17.40 16.32 25.49
C LEU A 7 -17.60 16.21 23.98
N TRP A 8 -18.27 17.19 23.37
CA TRP A 8 -18.45 17.23 21.93
C TRP A 8 -17.12 17.37 21.17
N PHE A 9 -16.21 18.18 21.67
CA PHE A 9 -14.87 18.33 21.09
C PHE A 9 -14.07 17.01 21.18
N ALA A 10 -14.07 16.36 22.33
CA ALA A 10 -13.41 15.06 22.52
C ALA A 10 -14.02 13.97 21.62
N ALA A 11 -15.35 13.92 21.50
CA ALA A 11 -16.04 13.00 20.60
C ALA A 11 -15.70 13.27 19.14
N GLY A 12 -15.60 14.53 18.74
CA GLY A 12 -15.16 14.93 17.39
C GLY A 12 -13.73 14.47 17.07
N LEU A 13 -12.79 14.65 18.00
CA LEU A 13 -11.41 14.16 17.86
C LEU A 13 -11.37 12.62 17.81
N TRP A 14 -12.15 11.95 18.63
CA TRP A 14 -12.26 10.49 18.60
C TRP A 14 -12.77 10.00 17.25
N TRP A 15 -13.80 10.64 16.70
CA TRP A 15 -14.35 10.34 15.39
C TRP A 15 -13.32 10.57 14.27
N LEU A 16 -12.55 11.67 14.31
CA LEU A 16 -11.47 11.92 13.35
C LEU A 16 -10.42 10.80 13.37
N THR A 17 -10.04 10.29 14.55
CA THR A 17 -9.12 9.15 14.62
C THR A 17 -9.76 7.86 14.11
N ASP A 18 -11.07 7.66 14.24
CA ASP A 18 -11.76 6.51 13.63
C ASP A 18 -11.68 6.50 12.11
N LEU A 19 -11.64 7.67 11.45
CA LEU A 19 -11.45 7.75 9.99
C LEU A 19 -10.12 7.12 9.53
N VAL A 20 -9.10 7.13 10.38
CA VAL A 20 -7.79 6.54 10.11
C VAL A 20 -7.73 5.08 10.58
N LEU A 21 -8.18 4.83 11.81
CA LEU A 21 -8.00 3.54 12.49
C LEU A 21 -9.01 2.47 12.07
N LYS A 22 -10.21 2.89 11.63
CA LYS A 22 -11.34 2.00 11.30
C LYS A 22 -11.94 2.35 9.93
N PRO A 23 -11.22 2.09 8.84
CA PRO A 23 -11.72 2.39 7.51
C PRO A 23 -13.04 1.68 7.25
N LYS A 24 -13.98 2.39 6.65
CA LYS A 24 -15.17 1.77 6.07
C LYS A 24 -14.78 1.16 4.72
N HIS A 25 -15.01 -0.14 4.55
CA HIS A 25 -14.72 -0.84 3.31
C HIS A 25 -15.90 -1.72 2.87
N LEU A 26 -15.95 -1.97 1.58
CA LEU A 26 -16.88 -2.93 1.00
C LEU A 26 -16.41 -4.36 1.30
N SER A 27 -17.32 -5.34 1.23
CA SER A 27 -16.91 -6.75 1.30
C SER A 27 -16.02 -7.13 0.11
N CYS A 28 -15.16 -8.13 0.29
CA CYS A 28 -14.29 -8.65 -0.77
C CYS A 28 -15.04 -8.94 -2.06
N ASP A 29 -16.21 -9.60 -1.97
CA ASP A 29 -17.03 -9.94 -3.15
C ASP A 29 -17.57 -8.70 -3.87
N LYS A 30 -17.95 -7.66 -3.13
CA LYS A 30 -18.38 -6.40 -3.72
C LYS A 30 -17.23 -5.71 -4.42
N ILE A 31 -16.05 -5.67 -3.80
CA ILE A 31 -14.84 -5.10 -4.39
C ILE A 31 -14.47 -5.89 -5.66
N PHE A 32 -14.40 -7.22 -5.60
CA PHE A 32 -14.09 -8.06 -6.76
C PHE A 32 -15.02 -7.78 -7.94
N ARG A 33 -16.35 -7.78 -7.70
CA ARG A 33 -17.34 -7.49 -8.76
C ARG A 33 -17.22 -6.06 -9.28
N MET A 34 -16.94 -5.09 -8.42
CA MET A 34 -16.75 -3.69 -8.80
C MET A 34 -15.52 -3.52 -9.70
N GLU A 35 -14.37 -4.08 -9.29
CA GLU A 35 -13.12 -4.01 -10.04
C GLU A 35 -13.25 -4.69 -11.43
N ALA A 36 -13.91 -5.84 -11.49
CA ALA A 36 -14.19 -6.52 -12.75
C ALA A 36 -15.12 -5.69 -13.66
N ARG A 37 -16.20 -5.13 -13.10
CA ARG A 37 -17.15 -4.28 -13.86
C ARG A 37 -16.46 -3.01 -14.41
N LEU A 38 -15.55 -2.44 -13.67
CA LEU A 38 -14.76 -1.29 -14.10
C LEU A 38 -13.65 -1.65 -15.11
N GLY A 39 -13.52 -2.92 -15.48
CA GLY A 39 -12.50 -3.39 -16.41
C GLY A 39 -11.07 -3.19 -15.88
N ARG A 40 -10.90 -3.18 -14.56
CA ARG A 40 -9.58 -2.98 -13.95
C ARG A 40 -8.70 -4.22 -14.07
N PHE A 41 -9.29 -5.41 -14.18
CA PHE A 41 -8.60 -6.67 -14.49
C PHE A 41 -9.48 -7.55 -15.39
N ASN A 42 -8.87 -8.52 -16.06
CA ASN A 42 -9.58 -9.52 -16.86
C ASN A 42 -10.08 -10.65 -15.94
N ARG A 43 -11.40 -10.69 -15.70
CA ARG A 43 -12.02 -11.68 -14.81
C ARG A 43 -11.80 -13.11 -15.29
N GLU A 44 -11.99 -13.37 -16.59
CA GLU A 44 -11.83 -14.72 -17.15
C GLU A 44 -10.38 -15.20 -17.05
N ALA A 45 -9.41 -14.32 -17.30
CA ALA A 45 -8.00 -14.63 -17.10
C ALA A 45 -7.71 -14.96 -15.64
N TYR A 46 -8.22 -14.16 -14.70
CA TYR A 46 -8.07 -14.45 -13.28
C TYR A 46 -8.72 -15.79 -12.87
N GLU A 47 -9.92 -16.11 -13.41
CA GLU A 47 -10.60 -17.37 -13.10
C GLU A 47 -9.82 -18.59 -13.62
N ARG A 48 -9.12 -18.48 -14.75
CA ARG A 48 -8.26 -19.52 -15.33
C ARG A 48 -6.87 -19.62 -14.68
N THR A 49 -6.40 -18.56 -14.03
CA THR A 49 -5.11 -18.57 -13.35
C THR A 49 -5.10 -19.62 -12.25
N ASP A 50 -4.04 -20.46 -12.19
CA ASP A 50 -3.80 -21.32 -11.04
C ASP A 50 -3.55 -20.49 -9.80
N LYS A 51 -4.29 -20.77 -8.73
CA LYS A 51 -4.26 -19.95 -7.52
C LYS A 51 -4.52 -20.76 -6.26
N GLN A 52 -3.83 -20.37 -5.21
CA GLN A 52 -3.93 -20.99 -3.90
C GLN A 52 -4.28 -19.92 -2.85
N LYS A 53 -5.38 -20.11 -2.13
CA LYS A 53 -5.70 -19.31 -0.94
C LYS A 53 -4.98 -19.87 0.26
N PHE A 54 -4.41 -18.99 1.08
CA PHE A 54 -3.72 -19.36 2.31
C PHE A 54 -3.83 -18.25 3.35
N THR A 55 -3.42 -18.54 4.57
CA THR A 55 -3.37 -17.56 5.66
C THR A 55 -1.98 -17.51 6.27
N VAL A 56 -1.61 -16.32 6.75
CA VAL A 56 -0.36 -16.10 7.48
C VAL A 56 -0.70 -15.53 8.85
N LEU A 57 -0.15 -16.11 9.91
CA LEU A 57 -0.32 -15.58 11.26
C LEU A 57 0.56 -14.34 11.45
N SER A 58 -0.07 -13.21 11.75
CA SER A 58 0.63 -11.99 12.14
C SER A 58 1.23 -12.12 13.54
N ASP A 59 2.34 -11.43 13.80
CA ASP A 59 2.93 -11.33 15.15
C ASP A 59 1.99 -10.63 16.16
N PHE A 60 0.91 -10.04 15.68
CA PHE A 60 -0.12 -9.37 16.50
C PHE A 60 -1.35 -10.25 16.76
N GLY A 61 -1.29 -11.56 16.48
CA GLY A 61 -2.28 -12.54 16.91
C GLY A 61 -3.53 -12.69 16.03
N TYR A 62 -3.50 -12.20 14.77
CA TYR A 62 -4.58 -12.39 13.80
C TYR A 62 -4.05 -13.01 12.50
N LEU A 63 -4.96 -13.56 11.70
CA LEU A 63 -4.64 -14.15 10.41
C LEU A 63 -4.74 -13.10 9.30
N LEU A 64 -3.76 -13.10 8.41
CA LEU A 64 -3.75 -12.38 7.14
C LEU A 64 -4.29 -13.30 6.05
N SER A 65 -5.28 -12.85 5.31
CA SER A 65 -5.89 -13.59 4.19
C SER A 65 -5.12 -13.31 2.91
N CYS A 66 -4.48 -14.33 2.38
CA CYS A 66 -3.59 -14.25 1.22
C CYS A 66 -4.09 -15.12 0.07
N GLU A 67 -3.63 -14.80 -1.14
CA GLU A 67 -3.83 -15.59 -2.33
C GLU A 67 -2.57 -15.54 -3.19
N LEU A 68 -2.06 -16.71 -3.55
CA LEU A 68 -0.96 -16.90 -4.49
C LEU A 68 -1.53 -17.15 -5.87
N LEU A 69 -1.04 -16.43 -6.87
CA LEU A 69 -1.37 -16.58 -8.28
C LEU A 69 -0.11 -17.04 -9.03
N GLU A 70 -0.22 -18.13 -9.77
CA GLU A 70 0.89 -18.70 -10.54
C GLU A 70 0.87 -18.17 -11.98
N PRO A 71 2.01 -17.77 -12.57
CA PRO A 71 2.12 -17.46 -13.99
C PRO A 71 2.07 -18.74 -14.82
N GLU A 72 1.80 -18.65 -16.11
CA GLU A 72 1.83 -19.81 -17.02
C GLU A 72 3.16 -20.56 -17.01
N ARG A 73 4.26 -19.81 -16.81
CA ARG A 73 5.63 -20.34 -16.65
C ARG A 73 6.25 -19.74 -15.42
N ALA A 74 6.27 -20.52 -14.34
CA ALA A 74 6.85 -20.09 -13.08
C ALA A 74 8.38 -20.16 -13.12
N GLY A 75 9.02 -19.07 -12.70
CA GLY A 75 10.46 -18.95 -12.46
C GLY A 75 10.80 -18.77 -10.98
N ASP A 76 11.87 -18.07 -10.72
CA ASP A 76 12.36 -17.71 -9.37
C ASP A 76 11.88 -16.33 -8.90
N LYS A 77 11.00 -15.67 -9.67
CA LYS A 77 10.53 -14.31 -9.43
C LYS A 77 9.19 -14.31 -8.69
N LEU A 78 9.04 -13.42 -7.69
CA LEU A 78 7.83 -13.29 -6.89
C LEU A 78 7.53 -11.81 -6.60
N ALA A 79 6.29 -11.38 -6.81
CA ALA A 79 5.79 -10.05 -6.48
C ALA A 79 4.75 -10.14 -5.36
N ILE A 80 4.91 -9.32 -4.31
CA ILE A 80 3.92 -9.19 -3.24
C ILE A 80 3.23 -7.85 -3.40
N LEU A 81 1.89 -7.86 -3.52
CA LEU A 81 1.10 -6.66 -3.83
C LEU A 81 0.30 -6.21 -2.62
N CYS A 82 0.47 -4.94 -2.25
CA CYS A 82 -0.15 -4.28 -1.12
C CYS A 82 -1.22 -3.30 -1.60
N HIS A 83 -2.48 -3.56 -1.27
CA HIS A 83 -3.61 -2.71 -1.68
C HIS A 83 -3.69 -1.39 -0.90
N GLY A 84 -4.49 -0.45 -1.39
CA GLY A 84 -4.74 0.84 -0.76
C GLY A 84 -5.70 0.78 0.44
N PHE A 85 -5.80 1.89 1.17
CA PHE A 85 -6.72 2.09 2.28
C PHE A 85 -8.18 1.89 1.85
N SER A 86 -9.01 1.31 2.72
CA SER A 86 -10.44 1.01 2.48
C SER A 86 -10.71 0.00 1.34
N HIS A 87 -9.71 -0.72 0.86
CA HIS A 87 -9.81 -1.69 -0.22
C HIS A 87 -9.62 -3.14 0.26
N SER A 88 -9.38 -4.07 -0.66
CA SER A 88 -9.02 -5.47 -0.38
C SER A 88 -7.95 -5.95 -1.36
N LYS A 89 -7.43 -7.16 -1.15
CA LYS A 89 -6.47 -7.79 -2.05
C LYS A 89 -6.91 -7.81 -3.52
N TYR A 90 -8.21 -7.83 -3.79
CA TYR A 90 -8.74 -7.81 -5.15
C TYR A 90 -8.56 -6.48 -5.87
N GLY A 91 -8.32 -5.38 -5.16
CA GLY A 91 -7.88 -4.12 -5.76
C GLY A 91 -6.50 -4.19 -6.39
N SER A 92 -5.67 -5.14 -5.96
CA SER A 92 -4.34 -5.35 -6.53
C SER A 92 -4.36 -6.17 -7.84
N LEU A 93 -5.51 -6.71 -8.27
CA LEU A 93 -5.59 -7.54 -9.48
C LEU A 93 -5.22 -6.77 -10.76
N ILE A 94 -5.46 -5.46 -10.80
CA ILE A 94 -5.02 -4.62 -11.91
C ILE A 94 -3.49 -4.67 -12.13
N TYR A 95 -2.73 -4.83 -11.05
CA TYR A 95 -1.28 -4.94 -11.06
C TYR A 95 -0.81 -6.39 -11.20
N ALA A 96 -1.55 -7.35 -10.61
CA ALA A 96 -1.24 -8.78 -10.65
C ALA A 96 -1.12 -9.28 -12.10
N GLU A 97 -2.02 -8.84 -12.98
CA GLU A 97 -2.01 -9.19 -14.41
C GLU A 97 -0.69 -8.81 -15.10
N LEU A 98 -0.12 -7.65 -14.74
CA LEU A 98 1.18 -7.21 -15.26
C LEU A 98 2.30 -8.15 -14.81
N PHE A 99 2.38 -8.43 -13.51
CA PHE A 99 3.47 -9.25 -12.95
C PHE A 99 3.40 -10.70 -13.41
N LEU A 100 2.19 -11.27 -13.53
CA LEU A 100 1.99 -12.62 -14.10
C LEU A 100 2.51 -12.71 -15.54
N ARG A 101 2.25 -11.70 -16.39
CA ARG A 101 2.79 -11.64 -17.76
C ARG A 101 4.32 -11.51 -17.79
N LEU A 102 4.92 -10.89 -16.77
CA LEU A 102 6.38 -10.80 -16.62
C LEU A 102 6.99 -12.06 -15.99
N GLY A 103 6.20 -13.12 -15.77
CA GLY A 103 6.66 -14.40 -15.24
C GLY A 103 6.85 -14.43 -13.71
N TYR A 104 6.31 -13.46 -12.99
CA TYR A 104 6.32 -13.46 -11.53
C TYR A 104 5.17 -14.29 -10.97
N ARG A 105 5.45 -15.11 -9.94
CA ARG A 105 4.41 -15.49 -8.98
C ARG A 105 3.90 -14.23 -8.30
N VAL A 106 2.61 -14.18 -8.01
CA VAL A 106 2.03 -12.99 -7.38
C VAL A 106 1.32 -13.39 -6.10
N VAL A 107 1.69 -12.75 -4.99
CA VAL A 107 0.96 -12.83 -3.73
C VAL A 107 0.17 -11.55 -3.54
N ILE A 108 -1.15 -11.68 -3.44
CA ILE A 108 -2.05 -10.61 -3.00
C ILE A 108 -2.59 -10.95 -1.61
N TYR A 109 -2.75 -9.96 -0.76
CA TYR A 109 -3.27 -10.18 0.59
C TYR A 109 -4.11 -9.00 1.08
N ASP A 110 -5.01 -9.28 2.01
CA ASP A 110 -5.76 -8.25 2.72
C ASP A 110 -4.92 -7.71 3.88
N HIS A 111 -4.71 -6.41 3.96
CA HIS A 111 -4.12 -5.76 5.14
C HIS A 111 -4.95 -6.04 6.39
N ARG A 112 -4.35 -5.87 7.58
CA ARG A 112 -5.08 -5.87 8.85
C ARG A 112 -6.33 -5.02 8.76
N ASN A 113 -7.40 -5.45 9.40
CA ASN A 113 -8.69 -4.76 9.41
C ASN A 113 -9.35 -4.55 8.03
N HIS A 114 -8.85 -5.20 6.96
CA HIS A 114 -9.41 -5.14 5.62
C HIS A 114 -9.79 -6.55 5.14
N GLY A 115 -10.74 -6.58 4.20
CA GLY A 115 -11.13 -7.80 3.51
C GLY A 115 -11.48 -8.95 4.44
N LEU A 116 -10.76 -10.07 4.32
CA LEU A 116 -10.92 -11.28 5.13
C LEU A 116 -9.81 -11.43 6.19
N SER A 117 -8.90 -10.50 6.31
CA SER A 117 -7.89 -10.48 7.38
C SER A 117 -8.50 -10.11 8.73
N GLY A 118 -7.83 -10.52 9.81
CA GLY A 118 -8.29 -10.31 11.16
C GLY A 118 -8.43 -8.83 11.54
N LYS A 119 -9.30 -8.58 12.50
CA LYS A 119 -9.62 -7.23 12.98
C LYS A 119 -8.50 -6.69 13.86
N ALA A 120 -8.04 -5.50 13.55
CA ALA A 120 -7.08 -4.71 14.31
C ALA A 120 -7.31 -3.23 13.96
N TYR A 121 -6.56 -2.31 14.56
CA TYR A 121 -6.53 -0.95 14.04
C TYR A 121 -5.65 -0.88 12.80
N THR A 122 -6.14 -0.20 11.76
CA THR A 122 -5.31 0.19 10.62
C THR A 122 -4.30 1.24 11.07
N SER A 123 -3.06 1.13 10.64
CA SER A 123 -1.96 1.99 11.10
C SER A 123 -1.22 2.71 9.98
N MET A 124 -1.80 2.73 8.78
CA MET A 124 -1.28 3.46 7.64
C MET A 124 0.18 3.07 7.27
N GLY A 125 0.55 1.81 7.46
CA GLY A 125 1.88 1.29 7.16
C GLY A 125 2.76 1.04 8.40
N TYR A 126 2.41 1.56 9.58
CA TYR A 126 3.24 1.37 10.79
C TYR A 126 3.34 -0.09 11.19
N PHE A 127 2.23 -0.74 11.43
CA PHE A 127 2.18 -2.17 11.73
C PHE A 127 2.06 -3.02 10.47
N GLU A 128 1.48 -2.50 9.39
CA GLU A 128 1.34 -3.21 8.11
C GLU A 128 2.69 -3.65 7.54
N LYS A 129 3.79 -2.93 7.81
CA LYS A 129 5.14 -3.34 7.40
C LYS A 129 5.59 -4.64 8.07
N TYR A 130 5.20 -4.90 9.31
CA TYR A 130 5.50 -6.16 10.01
C TYR A 130 4.62 -7.31 9.52
N ASP A 131 3.34 -7.02 9.20
CA ASP A 131 2.46 -7.99 8.55
C ASP A 131 3.02 -8.41 7.18
N LEU A 132 3.51 -7.46 6.39
CA LEU A 132 4.17 -7.73 5.11
C LEU A 132 5.43 -8.59 5.32
N LYS A 133 6.21 -8.35 6.37
CA LYS A 133 7.37 -9.18 6.71
C LYS A 133 6.99 -10.65 6.94
N LYS A 134 5.87 -10.92 7.62
CA LYS A 134 5.39 -12.31 7.81
C LYS A 134 5.02 -12.97 6.48
N ILE A 135 4.47 -12.21 5.53
CA ILE A 135 4.18 -12.73 4.19
C ILE A 135 5.48 -13.02 3.43
N VAL A 136 6.49 -12.14 3.53
CA VAL A 136 7.82 -12.38 2.97
C VAL A 136 8.46 -13.63 3.60
N ASP A 137 8.35 -13.81 4.93
CA ASP A 137 8.83 -14.99 5.64
C ASP A 137 8.17 -16.28 5.09
N TRP A 138 6.85 -16.24 4.90
CA TRP A 138 6.10 -17.36 4.29
C TRP A 138 6.59 -17.64 2.86
N CYS A 139 6.80 -16.60 2.05
CA CYS A 139 7.30 -16.77 0.69
C CYS A 139 8.70 -17.40 0.65
N CYS A 140 9.62 -16.96 1.52
CA CYS A 140 10.96 -17.56 1.66
C CYS A 140 10.90 -19.03 2.07
N ASN A 141 10.04 -19.37 3.03
CA ASN A 141 9.87 -20.74 3.49
C ASN A 141 9.27 -21.63 2.40
N ARG A 142 8.39 -21.09 1.56
CA ARG A 142 7.68 -21.84 0.50
C ARG A 142 8.51 -22.05 -0.76
N PHE A 143 9.28 -21.04 -1.17
CA PHE A 143 9.97 -20.99 -2.47
C PHE A 143 11.49 -20.97 -2.37
N GLY A 144 12.02 -20.88 -1.15
CA GLY A 144 13.45 -20.81 -0.89
C GLY A 144 14.00 -19.38 -0.76
N PRO A 145 15.15 -19.23 -0.08
CA PRO A 145 15.76 -17.92 0.23
C PRO A 145 16.28 -17.18 -1.01
N GLU A 146 16.55 -17.88 -2.10
CA GLU A 146 17.07 -17.32 -3.36
C GLU A 146 15.97 -16.70 -4.24
N THR A 147 14.70 -16.79 -3.82
CA THR A 147 13.57 -16.22 -4.57
C THR A 147 13.76 -14.72 -4.75
N LYS A 148 13.68 -14.25 -6.01
CA LYS A 148 13.80 -12.86 -6.38
C LYS A 148 12.51 -12.10 -6.05
N MET A 149 12.40 -11.62 -4.82
CA MET A 149 11.19 -10.96 -4.34
C MET A 149 11.19 -9.46 -4.57
N ILE A 150 10.06 -8.96 -5.03
CA ILE A 150 9.76 -7.53 -5.14
C ILE A 150 8.46 -7.21 -4.40
N THR A 151 8.28 -5.95 -4.04
CA THR A 151 7.00 -5.47 -3.50
C THR A 151 6.44 -4.35 -4.36
N HIS A 152 5.12 -4.38 -4.55
CA HIS A 152 4.37 -3.31 -5.18
C HIS A 152 3.27 -2.85 -4.21
N GLY A 153 3.04 -1.56 -4.10
CA GLY A 153 1.96 -1.04 -3.26
C GLY A 153 1.29 0.18 -3.84
N GLU A 154 -0.02 0.28 -3.61
CA GLU A 154 -0.85 1.41 -3.99
C GLU A 154 -1.23 2.23 -2.75
N SER A 155 -1.04 3.55 -2.77
CA SER A 155 -1.47 4.47 -1.71
C SER A 155 -0.91 4.07 -0.34
N MET A 156 -1.75 3.67 0.64
CA MET A 156 -1.30 3.09 1.91
C MET A 156 -0.37 1.90 1.70
N GLY A 157 -0.69 1.02 0.74
CA GLY A 157 0.19 -0.09 0.36
C GLY A 157 1.54 0.40 -0.15
N GLY A 158 1.56 1.50 -0.94
CA GLY A 158 2.77 2.13 -1.43
C GLY A 158 3.67 2.69 -0.32
N ALA A 159 3.07 3.26 0.73
CA ALA A 159 3.78 3.67 1.93
C ALA A 159 4.28 2.45 2.73
N THR A 160 3.45 1.40 2.84
CA THR A 160 3.79 0.16 3.55
C THR A 160 5.02 -0.52 2.95
N VAL A 161 5.11 -0.66 1.62
CA VAL A 161 6.25 -1.32 0.96
C VAL A 161 7.54 -0.52 1.13
N ILE A 162 7.47 0.83 1.15
CA ILE A 162 8.64 1.67 1.46
C ILE A 162 9.08 1.46 2.92
N LEU A 163 8.13 1.54 3.87
CA LEU A 163 8.43 1.35 5.29
C LEU A 163 8.94 -0.06 5.59
N HIS A 164 8.46 -1.07 4.88
CA HIS A 164 8.91 -2.45 4.99
C HIS A 164 10.36 -2.62 4.54
N SER A 165 10.79 -1.95 3.48
CA SER A 165 12.15 -2.08 2.94
C SER A 165 13.26 -1.59 3.90
N GLU A 166 12.91 -0.86 4.98
CA GLU A 166 13.85 -0.52 6.05
C GLU A 166 14.12 -1.72 7.00
N ILE A 167 13.18 -2.63 7.11
CA ILE A 167 13.25 -3.74 8.08
C ILE A 167 13.47 -5.11 7.43
N ASP A 168 13.53 -5.16 6.10
CA ASP A 168 13.70 -6.42 5.36
C ASP A 168 14.52 -6.22 4.07
N SER A 169 15.74 -6.69 4.07
CA SER A 169 16.68 -6.57 2.96
C SER A 169 16.49 -7.61 1.85
N ARG A 170 15.58 -8.58 2.02
CA ARG A 170 15.28 -9.63 1.02
C ARG A 170 14.54 -9.11 -0.21
N ILE A 171 13.94 -7.92 -0.09
CA ILE A 171 13.22 -7.28 -1.20
C ILE A 171 14.21 -6.60 -2.14
N ARG A 172 14.27 -7.07 -3.39
CA ARG A 172 15.22 -6.58 -4.41
C ARG A 172 14.85 -5.22 -4.96
N CYS A 173 13.57 -4.93 -5.12
CA CYS A 173 13.07 -3.60 -5.49
C CYS A 173 11.64 -3.35 -5.02
N VAL A 174 11.31 -2.07 -4.92
CA VAL A 174 10.02 -1.55 -4.48
C VAL A 174 9.38 -0.76 -5.62
N ILE A 175 8.09 -0.98 -5.88
CA ILE A 175 7.27 -0.15 -6.74
C ILE A 175 6.20 0.50 -5.87
N SER A 176 6.23 1.82 -5.77
CA SER A 176 5.32 2.59 -4.92
C SER A 176 4.45 3.52 -5.77
N ASP A 177 3.17 3.20 -5.90
CA ASP A 177 2.18 3.99 -6.64
C ASP A 177 1.36 4.86 -5.69
N CYS A 178 1.26 6.14 -5.98
CA CYS A 178 0.50 7.19 -5.28
C CYS A 178 0.66 7.22 -3.74
N ALA A 179 1.82 6.82 -3.21
CA ALA A 179 2.10 6.85 -1.78
C ALA A 179 2.32 8.27 -1.26
N TYR A 180 1.96 8.47 0.00
CA TYR A 180 2.32 9.69 0.73
C TYR A 180 3.76 9.61 1.26
N SER A 181 4.39 10.77 1.37
CA SER A 181 5.75 10.89 1.89
C SER A 181 5.80 10.86 3.43
N ASP A 182 4.75 11.36 4.09
CA ASP A 182 4.62 11.47 5.54
C ASP A 182 3.14 11.51 5.92
N LEU A 183 2.72 10.65 6.85
CA LEU A 183 1.31 10.54 7.24
C LEU A 183 0.78 11.84 7.86
N LYS A 184 1.58 12.47 8.73
CA LYS A 184 1.19 13.71 9.38
C LYS A 184 0.94 14.82 8.36
N GLU A 185 1.78 14.92 7.33
CA GLU A 185 1.62 15.93 6.28
C GLU A 185 0.43 15.60 5.36
N LEU A 186 0.20 14.31 5.05
CA LEU A 186 -1.00 13.88 4.34
C LEU A 186 -2.27 14.26 5.10
N LEU A 187 -2.36 13.93 6.40
CA LEU A 187 -3.55 14.22 7.20
C LEU A 187 -3.78 15.72 7.36
N LYS A 188 -2.72 16.53 7.50
CA LYS A 188 -2.84 18.00 7.45
C LYS A 188 -3.44 18.50 6.14
N HIS A 189 -3.00 17.93 5.01
CA HIS A 189 -3.54 18.25 3.69
C HIS A 189 -5.02 17.89 3.60
N GLN A 190 -5.37 16.65 3.98
CA GLN A 190 -6.75 16.14 3.91
C GLN A 190 -7.69 16.89 4.85
N LEU A 191 -7.25 17.17 6.08
CA LEU A 191 -8.02 17.90 7.07
C LEU A 191 -8.40 19.30 6.55
N LYS A 192 -7.44 19.99 5.93
CA LYS A 192 -7.69 21.31 5.32
C LYS A 192 -8.57 21.21 4.07
N THR A 193 -8.28 20.26 3.17
CA THR A 193 -8.87 20.24 1.82
C THR A 193 -10.29 19.66 1.81
N TYR A 194 -10.54 18.62 2.61
CA TYR A 194 -11.81 17.89 2.57
C TYR A 194 -12.72 18.16 3.77
N TYR A 195 -12.14 18.44 4.94
CA TYR A 195 -12.92 18.67 6.16
C TYR A 195 -12.99 20.14 6.56
N HIS A 196 -12.18 21.02 5.90
CA HIS A 196 -12.09 22.45 6.22
C HIS A 196 -11.78 22.72 7.70
N LEU A 197 -11.04 21.78 8.33
CA LEU A 197 -10.67 21.86 9.74
C LEU A 197 -9.22 22.36 9.92
N PRO A 198 -8.90 22.99 11.07
CA PRO A 198 -7.56 23.49 11.35
C PRO A 198 -6.53 22.36 11.46
N LYS A 199 -5.38 22.51 10.81
CA LYS A 199 -4.24 21.58 10.90
C LYS A 199 -3.73 21.42 12.35
N LEU A 200 -4.07 22.33 13.24
CA LEU A 200 -3.71 22.33 14.66
C LEU A 200 -4.32 21.14 15.41
N LEU A 201 -5.35 20.48 14.87
CA LEU A 201 -5.95 19.27 15.46
C LEU A 201 -5.04 18.04 15.32
N ILE A 202 -4.14 17.99 14.33
CA ILE A 202 -3.30 16.81 14.05
C ILE A 202 -2.45 16.34 15.25
N PRO A 203 -1.81 17.21 16.07
CA PRO A 203 -1.12 16.74 17.26
C PRO A 203 -2.03 16.04 18.26
N LEU A 204 -3.26 16.54 18.46
CA LEU A 204 -4.24 15.91 19.36
C LEU A 204 -4.74 14.58 18.81
N GLU A 205 -5.06 14.53 17.52
CA GLU A 205 -5.42 13.28 16.84
C GLU A 205 -4.30 12.24 16.94
N SER A 206 -3.05 12.66 16.75
CA SER A 206 -1.88 11.79 16.87
C SER A 206 -1.71 11.24 18.30
N LEU A 207 -1.96 12.06 19.32
CA LEU A 207 -1.94 11.63 20.73
C LEU A 207 -3.05 10.60 20.99
N ILE A 208 -4.27 10.87 20.54
CA ILE A 208 -5.40 9.92 20.70
C ILE A 208 -5.11 8.63 19.94
N THR A 209 -4.53 8.70 18.74
CA THR A 209 -4.13 7.53 17.97
C THR A 209 -3.08 6.71 18.72
N TYR A 210 -2.09 7.35 19.35
CA TYR A 210 -1.11 6.66 20.18
C TYR A 210 -1.77 5.94 21.37
N LEU A 211 -2.65 6.61 22.09
CA LEU A 211 -3.37 6.01 23.23
C LEU A 211 -4.28 4.84 22.82
N ARG A 212 -4.83 4.88 21.61
CA ARG A 212 -5.76 3.86 21.09
C ARG A 212 -5.05 2.70 20.38
N ALA A 213 -4.03 3.01 19.61
CA ALA A 213 -3.44 2.08 18.64
C ALA A 213 -1.92 1.93 18.77
N GLY A 214 -1.25 2.65 19.68
CA GLY A 214 0.16 2.47 20.01
C GLY A 214 1.16 3.05 19.00
N PHE A 215 0.76 3.96 18.11
CA PHE A 215 1.67 4.63 17.19
C PHE A 215 1.34 6.11 17.01
N TRP A 216 2.38 6.91 16.71
CA TRP A 216 2.23 8.33 16.40
C TRP A 216 2.20 8.52 14.88
N TYR A 217 1.45 9.52 14.38
CA TYR A 217 1.46 9.84 12.95
C TYR A 217 2.88 10.15 12.40
N ARG A 218 3.78 10.70 13.23
CA ARG A 218 5.18 10.98 12.87
C ARG A 218 6.02 9.73 12.65
N ASP A 219 5.58 8.56 13.13
CA ASP A 219 6.28 7.29 12.99
C ASP A 219 6.04 6.67 11.61
N VAL A 220 5.04 7.18 10.87
CA VAL A 220 4.69 6.76 9.52
C VAL A 220 5.24 7.79 8.53
N SER A 221 6.51 7.67 8.19
CA SER A 221 7.23 8.65 7.38
C SER A 221 8.11 7.99 6.32
N PRO A 222 7.54 7.53 5.18
CA PRO A 222 8.29 6.95 4.08
C PRO A 222 9.46 7.80 3.61
N ILE A 223 9.35 9.13 3.62
CA ILE A 223 10.43 10.03 3.20
C ILE A 223 11.70 9.89 4.05
N LYS A 224 11.55 9.59 5.35
CA LYS A 224 12.71 9.33 6.22
C LYS A 224 13.38 8.00 5.91
N VAL A 225 12.60 7.02 5.44
CA VAL A 225 13.10 5.69 5.07
C VAL A 225 13.86 5.75 3.76
N VAL A 226 13.30 6.38 2.72
CA VAL A 226 13.92 6.40 1.37
C VAL A 226 15.33 7.02 1.36
N SER A 227 15.64 7.91 2.29
CA SER A 227 16.97 8.52 2.40
C SER A 227 18.04 7.59 2.99
N ARG A 228 17.63 6.47 3.61
CA ARG A 228 18.52 5.57 4.40
C ARG A 228 18.68 4.20 3.77
N ILE A 229 17.79 3.80 2.87
CA ILE A 229 17.79 2.45 2.28
C ILE A 229 18.47 2.43 0.90
N ASP A 230 19.14 1.31 0.59
CA ASP A 230 19.73 1.06 -0.73
C ASP A 230 18.78 0.39 -1.72
N THR A 231 17.68 -0.19 -1.24
CA THR A 231 16.69 -0.87 -2.08
C THR A 231 16.22 0.03 -3.21
N PRO A 232 16.29 -0.40 -4.48
CA PRO A 232 15.80 0.36 -5.62
C PRO A 232 14.30 0.66 -5.50
N ILE A 233 13.89 1.91 -5.81
CA ILE A 233 12.48 2.32 -5.75
C ILE A 233 12.03 2.97 -7.05
N LEU A 234 10.95 2.47 -7.63
CA LEU A 234 10.17 3.15 -8.66
C LEU A 234 8.98 3.86 -8.00
N PHE A 235 9.01 5.19 -8.03
CA PHE A 235 7.90 6.03 -7.62
C PHE A 235 6.98 6.28 -8.81
N ILE A 236 5.68 5.96 -8.68
CA ILE A 236 4.65 6.25 -9.68
C ILE A 236 3.60 7.14 -9.05
N HIS A 237 3.08 8.13 -9.78
CA HIS A 237 2.03 9.01 -9.24
C HIS A 237 1.21 9.67 -10.34
N GLY A 238 -0.09 9.83 -10.12
CA GLY A 238 -0.96 10.59 -10.98
C GLY A 238 -0.74 12.11 -10.82
N LYS A 239 -0.52 12.85 -11.91
CA LYS A 239 -0.32 14.31 -11.85
C LYS A 239 -1.54 15.10 -11.35
N LYS A 240 -2.75 14.52 -11.45
CA LYS A 240 -4.02 15.13 -10.97
C LYS A 240 -4.48 14.56 -9.63
N ASP A 241 -3.60 13.87 -8.90
CA ASP A 241 -3.93 13.36 -7.58
C ASP A 241 -4.06 14.51 -6.58
N CYS A 242 -5.30 14.78 -6.14
CA CYS A 242 -5.61 15.77 -5.11
C CYS A 242 -5.74 15.14 -3.72
N PHE A 243 -5.90 13.79 -3.63
CA PHE A 243 -6.06 13.08 -2.37
C PHE A 243 -4.71 12.85 -1.67
N VAL A 244 -3.72 12.39 -2.44
CA VAL A 244 -2.30 12.38 -2.07
C VAL A 244 -1.56 13.22 -3.10
N PRO A 245 -1.11 14.43 -2.78
CA PRO A 245 -0.45 15.30 -3.75
C PRO A 245 0.77 14.66 -4.41
N ALA A 246 0.88 14.73 -5.74
CA ALA A 246 2.02 14.16 -6.48
C ALA A 246 3.39 14.76 -6.08
N THR A 247 3.40 15.91 -5.44
CA THR A 247 4.58 16.50 -4.81
C THR A 247 5.21 15.59 -3.75
N MET A 248 4.41 14.75 -3.08
CA MET A 248 4.91 13.80 -2.08
C MET A 248 5.80 12.72 -2.71
N ALA A 249 5.41 12.17 -3.87
CA ALA A 249 6.27 11.23 -4.61
C ALA A 249 7.55 11.91 -5.09
N LYS A 250 7.46 13.16 -5.56
CA LYS A 250 8.63 13.94 -5.98
C LYS A 250 9.58 14.19 -4.80
N GLN A 251 9.07 14.56 -3.63
CA GLN A 251 9.86 14.75 -2.41
C GLN A 251 10.62 13.46 -2.04
N MET A 252 9.97 12.31 -2.06
CA MET A 252 10.61 11.02 -1.79
C MET A 252 11.68 10.69 -2.83
N TYR A 253 11.38 10.92 -4.11
CA TYR A 253 12.34 10.74 -5.20
C TYR A 253 13.57 11.63 -5.02
N ASP A 254 13.38 12.91 -4.70
CA ASP A 254 14.48 13.85 -4.50
C ASP A 254 15.35 13.47 -3.30
N CYS A 255 14.74 12.97 -2.20
CA CYS A 255 15.43 12.52 -0.98
C CYS A 255 16.20 11.21 -1.17
N LYS A 256 15.78 10.31 -2.06
CA LYS A 256 16.50 9.06 -2.31
C LYS A 256 17.77 9.35 -3.12
N LYS A 257 18.93 8.85 -2.64
CA LYS A 257 20.23 9.15 -3.23
C LYS A 257 20.37 8.58 -4.65
N ASP A 258 20.19 7.27 -4.79
CA ASP A 258 20.41 6.52 -6.03
C ASP A 258 19.36 5.41 -6.23
N LYS A 259 19.53 4.55 -7.25
CA LYS A 259 18.65 3.40 -7.55
C LYS A 259 17.16 3.78 -7.50
N LYS A 260 16.82 4.88 -8.18
CA LYS A 260 15.49 5.46 -8.18
C LYS A 260 14.99 5.75 -9.57
N ALA A 261 13.67 5.71 -9.74
CA ALA A 261 13.00 6.21 -10.92
C ALA A 261 11.68 6.90 -10.51
N LEU A 262 11.22 7.86 -11.31
CA LEU A 262 9.96 8.57 -11.10
C LEU A 262 9.14 8.55 -12.38
N TYR A 263 7.89 8.12 -12.28
CA TYR A 263 6.92 8.16 -13.36
C TYR A 263 5.67 8.93 -12.95
N LEU A 264 5.50 10.13 -13.46
CA LEU A 264 4.33 10.98 -13.24
C LEU A 264 3.34 10.86 -14.40
N VAL A 265 2.19 10.24 -14.15
CA VAL A 265 1.18 9.93 -15.16
C VAL A 265 0.27 11.14 -15.41
N ALA A 266 0.32 11.67 -16.64
CA ALA A 266 -0.51 12.80 -17.04
C ALA A 266 -2.00 12.44 -16.98
N GLY A 267 -2.82 13.33 -16.39
CA GLY A 267 -4.28 13.17 -16.31
C GLY A 267 -4.79 12.12 -15.32
N ALA A 268 -3.92 11.34 -14.65
CA ALA A 268 -4.31 10.39 -13.64
C ALA A 268 -4.57 11.09 -12.28
N ALA A 269 -5.67 10.73 -11.64
CA ALA A 269 -5.99 11.05 -10.25
C ALA A 269 -5.46 9.96 -9.30
N HIS A 270 -5.90 9.98 -8.02
CA HIS A 270 -5.48 9.00 -7.00
C HIS A 270 -5.82 7.56 -7.43
N ALA A 271 -4.84 6.65 -7.32
CA ALA A 271 -4.96 5.23 -7.68
C ALA A 271 -5.42 4.98 -9.14
N GLN A 272 -5.09 5.89 -10.06
CA GLN A 272 -5.49 5.79 -11.46
C GLN A 272 -4.29 5.71 -12.43
N SER A 273 -3.06 5.65 -11.93
CA SER A 273 -1.86 5.66 -12.78
C SER A 273 -1.86 4.52 -13.79
N CYS A 274 -2.06 3.29 -13.32
CA CYS A 274 -2.13 2.10 -14.16
C CYS A 274 -3.35 2.14 -15.10
N LEU A 275 -4.52 2.51 -14.59
CA LEU A 275 -5.75 2.56 -15.39
C LEU A 275 -5.66 3.57 -16.53
N LYS A 276 -5.07 4.74 -16.26
CA LYS A 276 -4.99 5.84 -17.24
C LYS A 276 -4.01 5.57 -18.37
N ASN A 277 -2.94 4.83 -18.12
CA ASN A 277 -1.93 4.49 -19.11
C ASN A 277 -1.30 3.12 -18.82
N ARG A 278 -2.04 2.04 -19.09
CA ARG A 278 -1.59 0.66 -18.83
C ARG A 278 -0.28 0.33 -19.56
N ALA A 279 -0.18 0.68 -20.82
CA ALA A 279 1.03 0.38 -21.61
C ALA A 279 2.26 1.14 -21.09
N GLY A 280 2.13 2.43 -20.79
CA GLY A 280 3.20 3.22 -20.21
C GLY A 280 3.56 2.76 -18.80
N TYR A 281 2.59 2.38 -17.99
CA TYR A 281 2.81 1.82 -16.66
C TYR A 281 3.61 0.51 -16.74
N ALA A 282 3.14 -0.43 -17.56
CA ALA A 282 3.80 -1.72 -17.77
C ALA A 282 5.23 -1.56 -18.28
N LYS A 283 5.43 -0.69 -19.28
CA LYS A 283 6.75 -0.39 -19.82
C LYS A 283 7.71 0.14 -18.74
N ARG A 284 7.27 1.09 -17.91
CA ARG A 284 8.12 1.67 -16.85
C ARG A 284 8.45 0.69 -15.74
N VAL A 285 7.50 -0.16 -15.38
CA VAL A 285 7.73 -1.24 -14.41
C VAL A 285 8.72 -2.24 -14.98
N ASP A 286 8.54 -2.71 -16.20
CA ASP A 286 9.41 -3.68 -16.85
C ASP A 286 10.85 -3.14 -17.00
N GLU A 287 11.04 -1.95 -17.55
CA GLU A 287 12.35 -1.28 -17.66
C GLU A 287 13.07 -1.19 -16.31
N PHE A 288 12.33 -0.87 -15.25
CA PHE A 288 12.87 -0.78 -13.90
C PHE A 288 13.28 -2.15 -13.35
N LEU A 289 12.43 -3.17 -13.54
CA LEU A 289 12.70 -4.53 -13.08
C LEU A 289 13.87 -5.15 -13.85
N GLN A 290 13.97 -4.98 -15.17
CA GLN A 290 15.11 -5.45 -15.95
C GLN A 290 16.45 -4.87 -15.45
N LYS A 291 16.43 -3.63 -14.97
CA LYS A 291 17.63 -2.97 -14.45
C LYS A 291 18.03 -3.47 -13.06
N TYR A 292 17.08 -3.77 -12.18
CA TYR A 292 17.34 -4.00 -10.75
C TYR A 292 16.95 -5.39 -10.24
N ASN A 293 16.23 -6.18 -11.03
CA ASN A 293 15.79 -7.55 -10.69
C ASN A 293 15.74 -8.44 -11.96
N PRO A 294 16.83 -8.55 -12.71
CA PRO A 294 16.88 -9.29 -13.96
C PRO A 294 16.55 -10.79 -13.80
#